data_569093d98ba52318d8f45655ae08bba7
#
_entry.id   569093d98ba52318d8f45655ae08bba7
#
_cell.length_a   1.000
_cell.length_b   1.000
_cell.length_c   1.000
_cell.angle_alpha   90.00
_cell.angle_beta   90.00
_cell.angle_gamma   90.00
#
_symmetry.space_group_name_H-M   'P 1'
#
loop_
_entity.id
_entity.type
_entity.pdbx_description
1 polymer ?
#
loop_
_entity_poly.entity_id
_entity_poly.type
_entity_poly.pdbx_seq_one_letter_code
_entity_poly.pdbx_strand_id
1 'polypeptide(L)'
;MNKSFDFAKAPGHLVRRAQQIAVALFMAELAGEDVTPVQFAILNAVMDTPGIDQITLAGRVAFDAATSGSVIGRLESKGWIKREPDEMDRRRKLLWLTPEGHTATLQMKTAVERVQENLLKPLSQDESEHLAALLTKLVAGHELKAP
;
A
#
# COMPACT_ATOMS: atom_id res chain seq x y z
N MET A 1 4.93 30.44 28.14
CA MET A 1 6.21 29.91 27.59
C MET A 1 5.96 29.44 26.17
N ASN A 2 6.55 30.12 25.23
CA ASN A 2 6.50 29.71 23.84
C ASN A 2 7.41 28.48 23.68
N LYS A 3 6.84 27.26 23.63
CA LYS A 3 7.62 26.10 23.23
C LYS A 3 8.02 26.33 21.80
N SER A 4 9.30 26.56 21.53
CA SER A 4 9.79 26.68 20.17
C SER A 4 9.43 25.40 19.43
N PHE A 5 8.89 25.55 18.23
CA PHE A 5 8.53 24.41 17.36
C PHE A 5 9.81 23.64 16.97
N ASP A 6 9.92 22.42 17.45
CA ASP A 6 11.05 21.53 17.10
C ASP A 6 10.62 20.65 15.91
N PHE A 7 11.05 21.04 14.72
CA PHE A 7 10.71 20.33 13.49
C PHE A 7 11.18 18.87 13.49
N ALA A 8 12.34 18.58 14.11
CA ALA A 8 12.88 17.22 14.16
C ALA A 8 11.96 16.25 14.91
N LYS A 9 11.12 16.76 15.81
CA LYS A 9 10.14 15.98 16.58
C LYS A 9 8.70 16.11 16.07
N ALA A 10 8.50 16.86 14.99
CA ALA A 10 7.17 17.06 14.44
C ALA A 10 6.61 15.75 13.86
N PRO A 11 5.35 15.40 14.19
CA PRO A 11 4.76 14.15 13.72
C PRO A 11 4.82 13.96 12.20
N GLY A 12 4.52 14.99 11.42
CA GLY A 12 4.57 14.91 9.96
C GLY A 12 5.97 14.61 9.43
N HIS A 13 7.00 15.20 10.03
CA HIS A 13 8.39 14.92 9.69
C HIS A 13 8.77 13.47 10.03
N LEU A 14 8.36 12.99 11.22
CA LEU A 14 8.65 11.63 11.65
C LEU A 14 7.91 10.58 10.79
N VAL A 15 6.67 10.84 10.42
CA VAL A 15 5.91 10.00 9.47
C VAL A 15 6.66 9.90 8.13
N ARG A 16 7.12 11.04 7.61
CA ARG A 16 7.90 11.05 6.36
C ARG A 16 9.20 10.26 6.49
N ARG A 17 9.92 10.41 7.61
CA ARG A 17 11.15 9.64 7.86
C ARG A 17 10.86 8.14 7.97
N ALA A 18 9.81 7.77 8.69
CA ALA A 18 9.38 6.37 8.78
C ALA A 18 9.02 5.79 7.41
N GLN A 19 8.34 6.56 6.57
CA GLN A 19 8.02 6.14 5.20
C GLN A 19 9.28 5.92 4.37
N GLN A 20 10.28 6.79 4.45
CA GLN A 20 11.55 6.61 3.75
C GLN A 20 12.23 5.30 4.16
N ILE A 21 12.23 5.00 5.47
CA ILE A 21 12.81 3.76 6.00
C ILE A 21 12.03 2.55 5.51
N ALA A 22 10.70 2.60 5.59
CA ALA A 22 9.83 1.50 5.13
C ALA A 22 10.07 1.19 3.64
N VAL A 23 10.16 2.21 2.79
CA VAL A 23 10.44 2.04 1.36
C VAL A 23 11.82 1.44 1.13
N ALA A 24 12.85 1.93 1.83
CA ALA A 24 14.21 1.41 1.70
C ALA A 24 14.31 -0.08 2.09
N LEU A 25 13.64 -0.47 3.19
CA LEU A 25 13.58 -1.86 3.63
C LEU A 25 12.85 -2.74 2.62
N PHE A 26 11.74 -2.26 2.07
CA PHE A 26 10.99 -2.96 1.04
C PHE A 26 11.84 -3.19 -0.21
N MET A 27 12.49 -2.15 -0.71
CA MET A 27 13.31 -2.23 -1.92
C MET A 27 14.51 -3.16 -1.72
N ALA A 28 15.10 -3.18 -0.53
CA ALA A 28 16.19 -4.10 -0.20
C ALA A 28 15.72 -5.58 -0.15
N GLU A 29 14.61 -5.84 0.53
CA GLU A 29 14.07 -7.20 0.72
C GLU A 29 13.54 -7.79 -0.59
N LEU A 30 12.98 -6.96 -1.47
CA LEU A 30 12.34 -7.38 -2.71
C LEU A 30 13.15 -6.98 -3.96
N ALA A 31 14.47 -6.82 -3.81
CA ALA A 31 15.35 -6.36 -4.89
C ALA A 31 15.27 -7.21 -6.17
N GLY A 32 14.99 -8.51 -6.06
CA GLY A 32 14.86 -9.43 -7.20
C GLY A 32 13.49 -9.47 -7.87
N GLU A 33 12.49 -8.80 -7.31
CA GLU A 33 11.09 -8.98 -7.72
C GLU A 33 10.56 -7.90 -8.69
N ASP A 34 11.32 -6.84 -8.92
CA ASP A 34 10.91 -5.69 -9.76
C ASP A 34 9.50 -5.20 -9.41
N VAL A 35 9.26 -4.94 -8.13
CA VAL A 35 7.99 -4.49 -7.60
C VAL A 35 8.20 -3.32 -6.63
N THR A 36 7.29 -2.36 -6.64
CA THR A 36 7.28 -1.23 -5.69
C THR A 36 6.30 -1.51 -4.54
N PRO A 37 6.43 -0.81 -3.39
CA PRO A 37 5.45 -0.93 -2.29
C PRO A 37 4.02 -0.70 -2.74
N VAL A 38 3.81 0.25 -3.62
CA VAL A 38 2.51 0.60 -4.20
C VAL A 38 1.96 -0.53 -5.05
N GLN A 39 2.78 -1.10 -5.91
CA GLN A 39 2.38 -2.23 -6.75
C GLN A 39 1.95 -3.43 -5.89
N PHE A 40 2.72 -3.72 -4.83
CA PHE A 40 2.35 -4.78 -3.91
C PHE A 40 1.03 -4.47 -3.17
N ALA A 41 0.82 -3.22 -2.73
CA ALA A 41 -0.42 -2.81 -2.08
C ALA A 41 -1.63 -3.04 -3.00
N ILE A 42 -1.51 -2.73 -4.29
CA ILE A 42 -2.55 -2.97 -5.29
C ILE A 42 -2.80 -4.47 -5.46
N LEU A 43 -1.74 -5.26 -5.65
CA LEU A 43 -1.87 -6.71 -5.81
C LEU A 43 -2.57 -7.34 -4.60
N ASN A 44 -2.16 -6.95 -3.40
CA ASN A 44 -2.77 -7.45 -2.17
C ASN A 44 -4.25 -7.06 -2.05
N ALA A 45 -4.60 -5.82 -2.38
CA ALA A 45 -6.00 -5.37 -2.35
C ALA A 45 -6.88 -6.13 -3.35
N VAL A 46 -6.37 -6.43 -4.54
CA VAL A 46 -7.09 -7.24 -5.54
C VAL A 46 -7.20 -8.69 -5.08
N MET A 47 -6.18 -9.21 -4.41
CA MET A 47 -6.23 -10.57 -3.83
C MET A 47 -7.30 -10.67 -2.75
N ASP A 48 -7.39 -9.69 -1.85
CA ASP A 48 -8.37 -9.66 -0.76
C ASP A 48 -9.80 -9.43 -1.27
N THR A 49 -9.96 -8.69 -2.36
CA THR A 49 -11.26 -8.36 -2.95
C THR A 49 -11.22 -8.56 -4.46
N PRO A 50 -11.28 -9.81 -4.95
CA PRO A 50 -11.31 -10.08 -6.39
C PRO A 50 -12.52 -9.40 -7.04
N GLY A 51 -12.31 -8.78 -8.20
CA GLY A 51 -13.35 -8.02 -8.89
C GLY A 51 -13.57 -6.61 -8.36
N ILE A 52 -12.70 -6.12 -7.46
CA ILE A 52 -12.76 -4.74 -6.98
C ILE A 52 -12.69 -3.77 -8.17
N ASP A 53 -13.53 -2.73 -8.16
CA ASP A 53 -13.43 -1.71 -9.19
C ASP A 53 -12.24 -0.75 -8.94
N GLN A 54 -11.74 -0.19 -10.02
CA GLN A 54 -10.53 0.64 -10.00
C GLN A 54 -10.64 1.87 -9.10
N ILE A 55 -11.82 2.49 -9.03
CA ILE A 55 -12.05 3.69 -8.19
C ILE A 55 -12.02 3.32 -6.71
N THR A 56 -12.68 2.23 -6.32
CA THR A 56 -12.66 1.73 -4.93
C THR A 56 -11.25 1.35 -4.52
N LEU A 57 -10.50 0.68 -5.42
CA LEU A 57 -9.10 0.33 -5.17
C LEU A 57 -8.25 1.59 -4.93
N ALA A 58 -8.39 2.61 -5.78
CA ALA A 58 -7.66 3.87 -5.63
C ALA A 58 -7.90 4.50 -4.26
N GLY A 59 -9.14 4.48 -3.78
CA GLY A 59 -9.48 4.96 -2.43
C GLY A 59 -8.79 4.18 -1.31
N ARG A 60 -8.66 2.87 -1.44
CA ARG A 60 -8.00 2.01 -0.44
C ARG A 60 -6.49 2.20 -0.37
N VAL A 61 -5.85 2.47 -1.51
CA VAL A 61 -4.40 2.68 -1.58
C VAL A 61 -4.02 4.18 -1.60
N ALA A 62 -5.00 5.05 -1.42
CA ALA A 62 -4.87 6.51 -1.32
C ALA A 62 -4.20 7.17 -2.54
N PHE A 63 -4.46 6.66 -3.74
CA PHE A 63 -4.02 7.26 -5.00
C PHE A 63 -5.17 7.98 -5.70
N ASP A 64 -4.83 9.00 -6.48
CA ASP A 64 -5.75 9.54 -7.47
C ASP A 64 -5.99 8.51 -8.59
N ALA A 65 -7.10 8.66 -9.31
CA ALA A 65 -7.51 7.72 -10.34
C ALA A 65 -6.49 7.62 -11.49
N ALA A 66 -5.84 8.73 -11.87
CA ALA A 66 -4.87 8.75 -12.96
C ALA A 66 -3.59 7.97 -12.60
N THR A 67 -3.04 8.20 -11.41
CA THR A 67 -1.85 7.50 -10.90
C THR A 67 -2.15 6.01 -10.73
N SER A 68 -3.29 5.66 -10.16
CA SER A 68 -3.72 4.26 -10.00
C SER A 68 -3.85 3.55 -11.34
N GLY A 69 -4.45 4.22 -12.33
CA GLY A 69 -4.60 3.66 -13.69
C GLY A 69 -3.25 3.34 -14.34
N SER A 70 -2.27 4.23 -14.17
CA SER A 70 -0.91 4.04 -14.69
C SER A 70 -0.21 2.84 -14.03
N VAL A 71 -0.27 2.74 -12.70
CA VAL A 71 0.35 1.63 -11.95
C VAL A 71 -0.33 0.30 -12.28
N ILE A 72 -1.66 0.27 -12.34
CA ILE A 72 -2.43 -0.92 -12.74
C ILE A 72 -2.05 -1.35 -14.16
N GLY A 73 -1.90 -0.40 -15.08
CA GLY A 73 -1.46 -0.68 -16.44
C GLY A 73 -0.10 -1.38 -16.51
N ARG A 74 0.84 -1.01 -15.64
CA ARG A 74 2.15 -1.69 -15.53
C ARG A 74 2.01 -3.13 -15.01
N LEU A 75 1.14 -3.36 -14.03
CA LEU A 75 0.86 -4.70 -13.51
C LEU A 75 0.13 -5.57 -14.53
N GLU A 76 -0.74 -4.96 -15.32
CA GLU A 76 -1.39 -5.60 -16.45
C GLU A 76 -0.37 -6.03 -17.52
N SER A 77 0.59 -5.16 -17.85
CA SER A 77 1.69 -5.45 -18.77
C SER A 77 2.59 -6.57 -18.28
N LYS A 78 2.79 -6.71 -16.97
CA LYS A 78 3.50 -7.84 -16.36
C LYS A 78 2.72 -9.16 -16.45
N GLY A 79 1.45 -9.12 -16.78
CA GLY A 79 0.59 -10.29 -16.79
C GLY A 79 0.09 -10.69 -15.41
N TRP A 80 0.09 -9.79 -14.43
CA TRP A 80 -0.32 -10.08 -13.05
C TRP A 80 -1.75 -9.63 -12.73
N ILE A 81 -2.25 -8.64 -13.43
CA ILE A 81 -3.63 -8.14 -13.29
C ILE A 81 -4.34 -8.22 -14.63
N LYS A 82 -5.62 -8.55 -14.56
CA LYS A 82 -6.57 -8.49 -15.67
C LYS A 82 -7.63 -7.44 -15.33
N ARG A 83 -7.88 -6.54 -16.26
CA ARG A 83 -8.86 -5.47 -16.13
C ARG A 83 -10.00 -5.73 -17.10
N GLU A 84 -11.22 -5.77 -16.59
CA GLU A 84 -12.43 -6.04 -17.39
C GLU A 84 -13.49 -4.98 -17.11
N PRO A 85 -14.24 -4.52 -18.13
CA PRO A 85 -15.38 -3.65 -17.88
C PRO A 85 -16.48 -4.41 -17.12
N ASP A 86 -17.16 -3.70 -16.21
CA ASP A 86 -18.34 -4.22 -15.54
C ASP A 86 -19.47 -4.37 -16.56
N GLU A 87 -20.12 -5.54 -16.59
CA GLU A 87 -21.26 -5.81 -17.49
C GLU A 87 -22.44 -4.88 -17.24
N MET A 88 -22.64 -4.44 -15.99
CA MET A 88 -23.74 -3.57 -15.59
C MET A 88 -23.45 -2.08 -15.85
N ASP A 89 -22.17 -1.68 -15.77
CA ASP A 89 -21.72 -0.34 -16.10
C ASP A 89 -20.30 -0.40 -16.68
N ARG A 90 -20.22 -0.36 -18.00
CA ARG A 90 -18.97 -0.52 -18.75
C ARG A 90 -17.91 0.57 -18.47
N ARG A 91 -18.32 1.67 -17.82
CA ARG A 91 -17.39 2.71 -17.38
C ARG A 91 -16.59 2.26 -16.16
N ARG A 92 -17.11 1.32 -15.37
CA ARG A 92 -16.38 0.70 -14.24
C ARG A 92 -15.45 -0.38 -14.79
N LYS A 93 -14.22 -0.37 -14.29
CA LYS A 93 -13.23 -1.40 -14.58
C LYS A 93 -13.05 -2.27 -13.35
N LEU A 94 -13.28 -3.57 -13.50
CA LEU A 94 -13.10 -4.57 -12.46
C LEU A 94 -11.71 -5.18 -12.59
N LEU A 95 -11.09 -5.45 -11.44
CA LEU A 95 -9.71 -5.93 -11.38
C LEU A 95 -9.65 -7.34 -10.80
N TRP A 96 -8.85 -8.16 -11.44
CA TRP A 96 -8.63 -9.55 -11.07
C TRP A 96 -7.14 -9.85 -11.11
N LEU A 97 -6.64 -10.68 -10.19
CA LEU A 97 -5.32 -11.27 -10.37
C LEU A 97 -5.39 -12.38 -11.41
N THR A 98 -4.38 -12.45 -12.27
CA THR A 98 -4.14 -13.65 -13.08
C THR A 98 -3.60 -14.77 -12.18
N PRO A 99 -3.61 -16.05 -12.61
CA PRO A 99 -2.93 -17.12 -11.88
C PRO A 99 -1.48 -16.77 -11.55
N GLU A 100 -0.75 -16.18 -12.49
CA GLU A 100 0.63 -15.73 -12.32
C GLU A 100 0.74 -14.61 -11.27
N GLY A 101 -0.18 -13.64 -11.32
CA GLY A 101 -0.24 -12.54 -10.35
C GLY A 101 -0.55 -13.03 -8.94
N HIS A 102 -1.45 -14.00 -8.81
CA HIS A 102 -1.77 -14.62 -7.53
C HIS A 102 -0.54 -15.33 -6.93
N THR A 103 0.13 -16.15 -7.72
CA THR A 103 1.35 -16.84 -7.30
C THR A 103 2.45 -15.87 -6.90
N ALA A 104 2.71 -14.84 -7.72
CA ALA A 104 3.71 -13.82 -7.43
C ALA A 104 3.40 -13.07 -6.14
N THR A 105 2.14 -12.70 -5.91
CA THR A 105 1.73 -11.99 -4.70
C THR A 105 1.95 -12.83 -3.45
N LEU A 106 1.59 -14.11 -3.49
CA LEU A 106 1.82 -15.03 -2.38
C LEU A 106 3.31 -15.22 -2.08
N GLN A 107 4.14 -15.35 -3.11
CA GLN A 107 5.60 -15.49 -2.94
C GLN A 107 6.22 -14.23 -2.30
N MET A 108 5.77 -13.04 -2.71
CA MET A 108 6.27 -11.79 -2.16
C MET A 108 5.77 -11.51 -0.73
N LYS A 109 4.65 -12.09 -0.34
CA LYS A 109 4.03 -11.82 0.96
C LYS A 109 4.98 -12.09 2.13
N THR A 110 5.69 -13.19 2.11
CA THR A 110 6.67 -13.56 3.14
C THR A 110 7.79 -12.52 3.26
N ALA A 111 8.29 -12.02 2.13
CA ALA A 111 9.30 -10.97 2.11
C ALA A 111 8.73 -9.65 2.66
N VAL A 112 7.48 -9.31 2.33
CA VAL A 112 6.82 -8.12 2.85
C VAL A 112 6.59 -8.23 4.37
N GLU A 113 6.27 -9.40 4.88
CA GLU A 113 6.19 -9.65 6.33
C GLU A 113 7.53 -9.34 7.02
N ARG A 114 8.66 -9.79 6.45
CA ARG A 114 10.00 -9.46 6.96
C ARG A 114 10.29 -7.96 6.94
N VAL A 115 9.80 -7.24 5.94
CA VAL A 115 9.90 -5.76 5.91
C VAL A 115 9.23 -5.15 7.13
N GLN A 116 8.02 -5.62 7.49
CA GLN A 116 7.31 -5.11 8.66
C GLN A 116 8.06 -5.41 9.95
N GLU A 117 8.57 -6.62 10.10
CA GLU A 117 9.39 -7.01 11.26
C GLU A 117 10.63 -6.13 11.39
N ASN A 118 11.35 -5.91 10.29
CA ASN A 118 12.55 -5.08 10.28
C ASN A 118 12.25 -3.61 10.60
N LEU A 119 11.14 -3.08 10.10
CA LEU A 119 10.70 -1.72 10.37
C LEU A 119 10.44 -1.52 11.87
N LEU A 120 9.80 -2.49 12.50
CA LEU A 120 9.38 -2.43 13.91
C LEU A 120 10.44 -2.91 14.89
N LYS A 121 11.58 -3.40 14.40
CA LYS A 121 12.64 -3.99 15.22
C LYS A 121 13.09 -3.13 16.42
N PRO A 122 13.18 -1.78 16.32
CA PRO A 122 13.55 -0.95 17.47
C PRO A 122 12.50 -0.87 18.59
N LEU A 123 11.27 -1.36 18.35
CA LEU A 123 10.13 -1.28 19.25
C LEU A 123 9.88 -2.61 19.96
N SER A 124 9.36 -2.54 21.19
CA SER A 124 8.81 -3.73 21.84
C SER A 124 7.53 -4.20 21.16
N GLN A 125 7.06 -5.39 21.49
CA GLN A 125 5.79 -5.92 20.97
C GLN A 125 4.62 -4.97 21.27
N ASP A 126 4.49 -4.52 22.52
CA ASP A 126 3.42 -3.60 22.93
C ASP A 126 3.51 -2.26 22.21
N GLU A 127 4.72 -1.70 22.06
CA GLU A 127 4.94 -0.48 21.32
C GLU A 127 4.58 -0.63 19.83
N SER A 128 4.92 -1.75 19.22
CA SER A 128 4.60 -2.05 17.82
C SER A 128 3.09 -2.11 17.58
N GLU A 129 2.36 -2.79 18.47
CA GLU A 129 0.91 -2.88 18.41
C GLU A 129 0.25 -1.50 18.62
N HIS A 130 0.77 -0.73 19.56
CA HIS A 130 0.29 0.63 19.84
C HIS A 130 0.52 1.56 18.63
N LEU A 131 1.71 1.50 18.02
CA LEU A 131 2.01 2.28 16.83
C LEU A 131 1.05 1.94 15.68
N ALA A 132 0.83 0.66 15.41
CA ALA A 132 -0.10 0.21 14.37
C ALA A 132 -1.53 0.71 14.63
N ALA A 133 -1.99 0.63 15.88
CA ALA A 133 -3.31 1.13 16.28
C ALA A 133 -3.44 2.64 16.08
N LEU A 134 -2.42 3.41 16.48
CA LEU A 134 -2.41 4.87 16.32
C LEU A 134 -2.35 5.30 14.86
N LEU A 135 -1.53 4.64 14.04
CA LEU A 135 -1.46 4.92 12.61
C LEU A 135 -2.79 4.59 11.92
N THR A 136 -3.42 3.48 12.28
CA THR A 136 -4.75 3.10 11.77
C THR A 136 -5.78 4.17 12.10
N LYS A 137 -5.81 4.65 13.33
CA LYS A 137 -6.71 5.71 13.77
C LYS A 137 -6.45 7.02 13.03
N LEU A 138 -5.18 7.37 12.87
CA LEU A 138 -4.77 8.59 12.16
C LEU A 138 -5.24 8.57 10.70
N VAL A 139 -4.96 7.49 9.99
CA VAL A 139 -5.34 7.31 8.58
C VAL A 139 -6.86 7.34 8.42
N ALA A 140 -7.58 6.54 9.21
CA ALA A 140 -9.04 6.49 9.15
C ALA A 140 -9.70 7.85 9.41
N GLY A 141 -9.14 8.64 10.34
CA GLY A 141 -9.63 9.97 10.65
C GLY A 141 -9.52 10.97 9.51
N HIS A 142 -8.55 10.80 8.62
CA HIS A 142 -8.38 11.63 7.43
C HIS A 142 -9.20 11.12 6.24
N GLU A 143 -9.32 9.82 6.06
CA GLU A 143 -10.12 9.22 4.99
C GLU A 143 -11.60 9.59 5.09
N LEU A 144 -12.15 9.64 6.31
CA LEU A 144 -13.54 10.02 6.55
C LEU A 144 -13.85 11.50 6.21
N LYS A 145 -12.83 12.33 6.00
CA LYS A 145 -12.96 13.75 5.67
C LYS A 145 -12.70 14.06 4.20
N ALA A 146 -12.36 13.08 3.40
CA ALA A 146 -12.20 13.27 1.96
C ALA A 146 -13.57 13.57 1.34
N PRO A 147 -13.71 14.64 0.55
CA PRO A 147 -14.96 14.98 -0.12
C PRO A 147 -15.32 13.95 -1.21
#